data_b31bb110f729c49592636ce5336cf8a0
#
_entry.id   b31bb110f729c49592636ce5336cf8a0
#
_cell.length_a   1.000
_cell.length_b   1.000
_cell.length_c   1.000
_cell.angle_alpha   90.00
_cell.angle_beta   90.00
_cell.angle_gamma   90.00
#
_symmetry.space_group_name_H-M   'P 1'
#
loop_
_entity.id
_entity.type
_entity.pdbx_description
1 polymer ?
#
loop_
_entity_poly.entity_id
_entity_poly.type
_entity_poly.pdbx_seq_one_letter_code
_entity_poly.pdbx_strand_id
1 'polypeptide(L)'
;MRHGKKVYDRSRYQLDFRNPEVVAHADEVIDRLVRDYGVGYIKMDYNIEPGIGTEINAESVGDGLLQHERAYLSWLDRVFERYPDLIIENCSSGGMRIDYAMLQRHSIQSTSDQDDYRMYATIAANSPTGLCPEQSAIWSYPLTEGDREEVVFNMVNAMLLRIHQSGHLVSVSYTHLTL
;
A
#
# COMPACT_ATOMS: atom_id res chain seq x y z
N MET A 1 -5.22 19.51 -12.34
CA MET A 1 -4.19 20.21 -13.14
C MET A 1 -3.55 21.32 -12.29
N ARG A 2 -2.38 21.77 -12.65
CA ARG A 2 -1.67 22.87 -11.99
C ARG A 2 -1.03 23.76 -13.08
N HIS A 3 -1.30 25.07 -13.07
CA HIS A 3 -0.88 26.02 -14.11
C HIS A 3 -1.24 25.52 -15.53
N GLY A 4 -2.46 25.02 -15.70
CA GLY A 4 -2.96 24.49 -16.98
C GLY A 4 -2.32 23.15 -17.43
N LYS A 5 -1.43 22.55 -16.64
CA LYS A 5 -0.77 21.27 -16.94
C LYS A 5 -1.27 20.16 -16.03
N LYS A 6 -1.32 18.93 -16.54
CA LYS A 6 -1.60 17.74 -15.72
C LYS A 6 -0.54 17.61 -14.63
N VAL A 7 -0.94 17.24 -13.41
CA VAL A 7 0.01 16.89 -12.34
C VAL A 7 0.68 15.56 -12.71
N TYR A 8 2.00 15.59 -12.77
CA TYR A 8 2.82 14.51 -13.29
C TYR A 8 3.97 14.20 -12.34
N ASP A 9 4.14 12.94 -12.02
CA ASP A 9 5.25 12.43 -11.22
C ASP A 9 5.77 11.11 -11.81
N ARG A 10 7.07 11.06 -12.11
CA ARG A 10 7.78 9.83 -12.55
C ARG A 10 7.03 9.00 -13.59
N SER A 11 6.59 9.63 -14.69
CA SER A 11 5.80 9.00 -15.77
C SER A 11 4.35 8.63 -15.41
N ARG A 12 3.81 9.18 -14.31
CA ARG A 12 2.43 8.95 -13.85
C ARG A 12 1.67 10.26 -13.76
N TYR A 13 0.37 10.18 -13.91
CA TYR A 13 -0.55 11.29 -13.71
C TYR A 13 -1.43 11.03 -12.50
N GLN A 14 -1.63 12.07 -11.68
CA GLN A 14 -2.56 12.00 -10.56
C GLN A 14 -3.99 12.00 -11.08
N LEU A 15 -4.77 10.98 -10.74
CA LEU A 15 -6.21 10.97 -10.86
C LEU A 15 -6.82 11.85 -9.77
N ASP A 16 -7.84 12.62 -10.11
CA ASP A 16 -8.52 13.49 -9.15
C ASP A 16 -9.86 12.85 -8.73
N PHE A 17 -9.92 12.32 -7.53
CA PHE A 17 -11.11 11.66 -6.99
C PHE A 17 -12.30 12.60 -6.73
N ARG A 18 -12.14 13.92 -6.90
CA ARG A 18 -13.25 14.87 -6.96
C ARG A 18 -14.01 14.80 -8.29
N ASN A 19 -13.38 14.23 -9.33
CA ASN A 19 -14.01 14.03 -10.63
C ASN A 19 -14.86 12.76 -10.61
N PRO A 20 -16.19 12.86 -10.86
CA PRO A 20 -17.08 11.71 -10.85
C PRO A 20 -16.75 10.65 -11.90
N GLU A 21 -16.13 11.00 -13.01
CA GLU A 21 -15.69 10.04 -14.04
C GLU A 21 -14.53 9.17 -13.51
N VAL A 22 -13.62 9.76 -12.71
CA VAL A 22 -12.53 9.01 -12.05
C VAL A 22 -13.11 8.03 -11.05
N VAL A 23 -14.07 8.48 -10.23
CA VAL A 23 -14.75 7.62 -9.26
C VAL A 23 -15.49 6.48 -9.95
N ALA A 24 -16.24 6.76 -11.01
CA ALA A 24 -16.98 5.75 -11.78
C ALA A 24 -16.01 4.70 -12.39
N HIS A 25 -14.88 5.15 -12.94
CA HIS A 25 -13.87 4.23 -13.47
C HIS A 25 -13.23 3.37 -12.38
N ALA A 26 -12.87 3.96 -11.22
CA ALA A 26 -12.34 3.22 -10.11
C ALA A 26 -13.34 2.19 -9.54
N ASP A 27 -14.62 2.56 -9.45
CA ASP A 27 -15.70 1.66 -9.06
C ASP A 27 -15.84 0.50 -10.02
N GLU A 28 -15.82 0.73 -11.34
CA GLU A 28 -15.88 -0.32 -12.37
C GLU A 28 -14.71 -1.31 -12.22
N VAL A 29 -13.51 -0.82 -11.95
CA VAL A 29 -12.33 -1.67 -11.75
C VAL A 29 -12.52 -2.57 -10.54
N ILE A 30 -12.92 -2.00 -9.38
CA ILE A 30 -13.16 -2.78 -8.16
C ILE A 30 -14.30 -3.79 -8.36
N ASP A 31 -15.41 -3.36 -8.95
CA ASP A 31 -16.57 -4.23 -9.21
C ASP A 31 -16.18 -5.43 -10.07
N ARG A 32 -15.41 -5.21 -11.14
CA ARG A 32 -14.91 -6.27 -12.01
C ARG A 32 -13.97 -7.23 -11.27
N LEU A 33 -13.04 -6.71 -10.48
CA LEU A 33 -12.13 -7.55 -9.70
C LEU A 33 -12.89 -8.45 -8.72
N VAL A 34 -13.84 -7.88 -7.99
CA VAL A 34 -14.56 -8.62 -6.95
C VAL A 34 -15.63 -9.53 -7.54
N ARG A 35 -16.50 -9.01 -8.45
CA ARG A 35 -17.65 -9.75 -8.96
C ARG A 35 -17.31 -10.73 -10.06
N ASP A 36 -16.46 -10.31 -11.01
CA ASP A 36 -16.20 -11.12 -12.21
C ASP A 36 -15.03 -12.09 -11.98
N TYR A 37 -14.03 -11.67 -11.18
CA TYR A 37 -12.84 -12.48 -10.93
C TYR A 37 -12.78 -13.10 -9.53
N GLY A 38 -13.70 -12.76 -8.64
CA GLY A 38 -13.76 -13.33 -7.28
C GLY A 38 -12.58 -12.91 -6.40
N VAL A 39 -12.00 -11.73 -6.64
CA VAL A 39 -10.85 -11.24 -5.87
C VAL A 39 -11.29 -10.81 -4.48
N GLY A 40 -10.74 -11.43 -3.44
CA GLY A 40 -10.98 -11.08 -2.03
C GLY A 40 -9.86 -10.27 -1.37
N TYR A 41 -8.75 -10.06 -2.05
CA TYR A 41 -7.60 -9.31 -1.54
C TYR A 41 -6.99 -8.45 -2.64
N ILE A 42 -6.78 -7.17 -2.35
CA ILE A 42 -6.16 -6.21 -3.28
C ILE A 42 -5.06 -5.46 -2.55
N LYS A 43 -3.87 -5.39 -3.13
CA LYS A 43 -2.84 -4.45 -2.71
C LYS A 43 -2.96 -3.18 -3.57
N MET A 44 -3.28 -2.07 -2.92
CA MET A 44 -3.33 -0.75 -3.57
C MET A 44 -2.03 0.00 -3.33
N ASP A 45 -1.25 0.14 -4.39
CA ASP A 45 0.05 0.80 -4.36
C ASP A 45 -0.04 2.22 -4.90
N TYR A 46 -0.21 3.19 -4.01
CA TYR A 46 -0.42 4.60 -4.34
C TYR A 46 0.91 5.39 -4.34
N ASN A 47 1.74 5.15 -5.35
CA ASN A 47 3.14 5.61 -5.44
C ASN A 47 3.31 6.99 -6.06
N ILE A 48 2.30 7.84 -6.08
CA ILE A 48 2.42 9.17 -6.65
C ILE A 48 2.48 10.23 -5.55
N GLU A 49 3.42 11.16 -5.69
CA GLU A 49 3.50 12.35 -4.85
C GLU A 49 2.81 13.51 -5.58
N PRO A 50 1.58 13.88 -5.21
CA PRO A 50 0.83 14.93 -5.92
C PRO A 50 1.44 16.33 -5.73
N GLY A 51 2.39 16.48 -4.82
CA GLY A 51 3.04 17.76 -4.51
C GLY A 51 2.06 18.74 -3.89
N ILE A 52 2.00 19.95 -4.44
CA ILE A 52 1.14 21.01 -3.89
C ILE A 52 -0.31 20.94 -4.33
N GLY A 53 -0.72 19.96 -5.13
CA GLY A 53 -2.10 19.73 -5.54
C GLY A 53 -2.52 20.43 -6.82
N THR A 54 -3.79 20.84 -6.90
CA THR A 54 -4.43 21.41 -8.09
C THR A 54 -5.24 22.66 -7.78
N GLU A 55 -5.28 23.60 -8.73
CA GLU A 55 -6.13 24.80 -8.69
C GLU A 55 -7.51 24.58 -9.32
N ILE A 56 -7.76 23.46 -9.96
CA ILE A 56 -9.04 23.21 -10.66
C ILE A 56 -10.18 23.03 -9.65
N ASN A 57 -11.20 23.88 -9.74
CA ASN A 57 -12.35 23.86 -8.84
C ASN A 57 -11.93 23.86 -7.36
N ALA A 58 -10.97 24.71 -6.99
CA ALA A 58 -10.45 24.83 -5.65
C ALA A 58 -10.04 26.28 -5.39
N GLU A 59 -10.10 26.72 -4.14
CA GLU A 59 -9.70 28.06 -3.72
C GLU A 59 -8.19 28.25 -3.78
N SER A 60 -7.43 27.18 -3.63
CA SER A 60 -5.98 27.14 -3.74
C SER A 60 -5.50 25.74 -4.13
N VAL A 61 -4.24 25.62 -4.52
CA VAL A 61 -3.64 24.29 -4.83
C VAL A 61 -3.64 23.36 -3.62
N GLY A 62 -3.45 23.90 -2.42
CA GLY A 62 -3.52 23.13 -1.17
C GLY A 62 -4.94 22.68 -0.84
N ASP A 63 -5.93 23.53 -1.07
CA ASP A 63 -7.35 23.18 -0.94
C ASP A 63 -7.74 22.06 -1.92
N GLY A 64 -7.30 22.17 -3.16
CA GLY A 64 -7.53 21.13 -4.17
C GLY A 64 -6.93 19.78 -3.79
N LEU A 65 -5.75 19.77 -3.16
CA LEU A 65 -5.15 18.54 -2.63
C LEU A 65 -5.96 17.97 -1.47
N LEU A 66 -6.31 18.79 -0.49
CA LEU A 66 -7.10 18.37 0.67
C LEU A 66 -8.45 17.78 0.26
N GLN A 67 -9.16 18.44 -0.67
CA GLN A 67 -10.44 17.95 -1.19
C GLN A 67 -10.27 16.63 -1.95
N HIS A 68 -9.19 16.46 -2.73
CA HIS A 68 -8.87 15.21 -3.39
C HIS A 68 -8.65 14.07 -2.39
N GLU A 69 -7.83 14.29 -1.37
CA GLU A 69 -7.56 13.28 -0.34
C GLU A 69 -8.84 12.87 0.41
N ARG A 70 -9.69 13.84 0.77
CA ARG A 70 -11.00 13.56 1.38
C ARG A 70 -11.93 12.77 0.45
N ALA A 71 -11.94 13.10 -0.82
CA ALA A 71 -12.74 12.38 -1.82
C ALA A 71 -12.25 10.94 -2.02
N TYR A 72 -10.93 10.73 -2.01
CA TYR A 72 -10.33 9.39 -2.05
C TYR A 72 -10.69 8.55 -0.83
N LEU A 73 -10.59 9.11 0.37
CA LEU A 73 -10.99 8.43 1.61
C LEU A 73 -12.49 8.08 1.60
N SER A 74 -13.35 9.01 1.15
CA SER A 74 -14.78 8.75 1.02
C SER A 74 -15.11 7.69 -0.03
N TRP A 75 -14.30 7.60 -1.09
CA TRP A 75 -14.42 6.52 -2.07
C TRP A 75 -14.05 5.17 -1.45
N LEU A 76 -12.97 5.09 -0.68
CA LEU A 76 -12.59 3.87 0.05
C LEU A 76 -13.70 3.42 1.00
N ASP A 77 -14.31 4.35 1.76
CA ASP A 77 -15.41 4.04 2.66
C ASP A 77 -16.56 3.36 1.91
N ARG A 78 -16.96 3.90 0.75
CA ARG A 78 -18.00 3.29 -0.12
C ARG A 78 -17.61 1.92 -0.69
N VAL A 79 -16.33 1.71 -0.98
CA VAL A 79 -15.83 0.40 -1.42
C VAL A 79 -15.99 -0.64 -0.31
N PHE A 80 -15.60 -0.31 0.93
CA PHE A 80 -15.76 -1.20 2.07
C PHE A 80 -17.23 -1.42 2.48
N GLU A 81 -18.08 -0.41 2.35
CA GLU A 81 -19.53 -0.57 2.54
C GLU A 81 -20.14 -1.56 1.53
N ARG A 82 -19.70 -1.47 0.27
CA ARG A 82 -20.19 -2.33 -0.84
C ARG A 82 -19.61 -3.75 -0.77
N TYR A 83 -18.38 -3.89 -0.30
CA TYR A 83 -17.64 -5.15 -0.21
C TYR A 83 -17.01 -5.30 1.18
N PRO A 84 -17.78 -5.60 2.22
CA PRO A 84 -17.28 -5.64 3.61
C PRO A 84 -16.25 -6.75 3.86
N ASP A 85 -16.24 -7.80 3.04
CA ASP A 85 -15.28 -8.91 3.14
C ASP A 85 -14.00 -8.67 2.31
N LEU A 86 -13.94 -7.60 1.52
CA LEU A 86 -12.76 -7.28 0.72
C LEU A 86 -11.64 -6.76 1.61
N ILE A 87 -10.49 -7.40 1.51
CA ILE A 87 -9.27 -6.94 2.19
C ILE A 87 -8.49 -6.05 1.22
N ILE A 88 -8.20 -4.83 1.66
CA ILE A 88 -7.30 -3.93 0.92
C ILE A 88 -6.06 -3.67 1.76
N GLU A 89 -4.90 -4.01 1.20
CA GLU A 89 -3.61 -3.62 1.74
C GLU A 89 -3.26 -2.21 1.24
N ASN A 90 -3.03 -1.30 2.18
CA ASN A 90 -2.50 0.02 1.85
C ASN A 90 -0.99 -0.07 1.61
N CYS A 91 -0.57 0.46 0.47
CA CYS A 91 0.84 0.59 0.11
C CYS A 91 1.08 1.91 -0.62
N SER A 92 2.26 2.45 -0.44
CA SER A 92 2.79 3.54 -1.23
C SER A 92 4.31 3.51 -1.08
N SER A 93 5.00 2.86 -2.02
CA SER A 93 6.44 2.56 -1.90
C SER A 93 6.78 2.06 -0.47
N GLY A 94 6.04 1.07 -0.01
CA GLY A 94 6.04 0.66 1.39
C GLY A 94 5.21 1.59 2.27
N GLY A 95 5.84 2.37 3.14
CA GLY A 95 5.21 3.10 4.22
C GLY A 95 4.92 4.60 4.00
N MET A 96 4.97 5.13 2.79
CA MET A 96 4.78 6.57 2.55
C MET A 96 3.40 7.13 2.95
N ARG A 97 2.38 6.26 3.06
CA ARG A 97 1.01 6.64 3.47
C ARG A 97 0.59 5.97 4.76
N ILE A 98 1.51 5.89 5.71
CA ILE A 98 1.21 5.49 7.08
C ILE A 98 0.70 6.72 7.82
N ASP A 99 -0.60 6.89 7.83
CA ASP A 99 -1.30 7.90 8.59
C ASP A 99 -2.63 7.35 9.16
N TYR A 100 -3.18 8.02 10.16
CA TYR A 100 -4.38 7.52 10.84
C TYR A 100 -5.61 7.45 9.94
N ALA A 101 -5.73 8.31 8.93
CA ALA A 101 -6.87 8.29 8.02
C ALA A 101 -6.86 7.05 7.12
N MET A 102 -5.68 6.58 6.73
CA MET A 102 -5.51 5.34 6.00
C MET A 102 -5.60 4.12 6.91
N LEU A 103 -4.91 4.15 8.07
CA LEU A 103 -4.86 3.02 9.00
C LEU A 103 -6.24 2.62 9.56
N GLN A 104 -7.14 3.58 9.78
CA GLN A 104 -8.49 3.26 10.28
C GLN A 104 -9.37 2.53 9.26
N ARG A 105 -8.97 2.50 7.98
CA ARG A 105 -9.73 1.89 6.88
C ARG A 105 -9.16 0.56 6.40
N HIS A 106 -7.86 0.40 6.46
CA HIS A 106 -7.17 -0.75 5.87
C HIS A 106 -6.82 -1.79 6.94
N SER A 107 -7.13 -3.05 6.66
CA SER A 107 -6.77 -4.16 7.55
C SER A 107 -5.28 -4.47 7.52
N ILE A 108 -4.58 -4.09 6.45
CA ILE A 108 -3.17 -4.37 6.23
C ILE A 108 -2.46 -3.11 5.73
N GLN A 109 -1.30 -2.85 6.30
CA GLN A 109 -0.42 -1.75 5.94
C GLN A 109 0.96 -2.27 5.55
N SER A 110 1.39 -2.00 4.33
CA SER A 110 2.77 -2.19 3.89
C SER A 110 3.69 -1.27 4.68
N THR A 111 4.84 -1.75 5.14
CA THR A 111 5.72 -0.98 6.04
C THR A 111 6.92 -0.40 5.33
N SER A 112 7.53 -1.15 4.40
CA SER A 112 8.71 -0.71 3.66
C SER A 112 8.97 -1.60 2.45
N ASP A 113 9.64 -1.05 1.43
CA ASP A 113 10.19 -1.79 0.29
C ASP A 113 11.66 -2.20 0.52
N GLN A 114 12.16 -2.08 1.75
CA GLN A 114 13.52 -2.50 2.09
C GLN A 114 13.67 -4.03 1.96
N ASP A 115 14.62 -4.50 1.19
CA ASP A 115 14.91 -5.91 0.94
C ASP A 115 16.14 -6.45 1.71
N ASP A 116 17.01 -5.55 2.21
CA ASP A 116 18.09 -5.94 3.13
C ASP A 116 17.50 -6.28 4.51
N TYR A 117 17.58 -7.55 4.89
CA TYR A 117 16.98 -8.07 6.12
C TYR A 117 17.56 -7.45 7.41
N ARG A 118 18.81 -6.97 7.40
CA ARG A 118 19.46 -6.32 8.54
C ARG A 118 18.89 -4.91 8.73
N MET A 119 18.76 -4.17 7.63
CA MET A 119 18.12 -2.86 7.63
C MET A 119 16.64 -2.99 8.00
N TYR A 120 15.98 -4.03 7.49
CA TYR A 120 14.58 -4.31 7.76
C TYR A 120 14.29 -4.62 9.23
N ALA A 121 15.24 -5.19 9.97
CA ALA A 121 15.09 -5.45 11.41
C ALA A 121 14.73 -4.19 12.21
N THR A 122 15.32 -3.05 11.87
CA THR A 122 14.98 -1.76 12.49
C THR A 122 13.55 -1.33 12.16
N ILE A 123 13.12 -1.55 10.93
CA ILE A 123 11.76 -1.24 10.49
C ILE A 123 10.75 -2.13 11.22
N ALA A 124 10.99 -3.45 11.25
CA ALA A 124 10.15 -4.41 11.95
C ALA A 124 10.00 -4.08 13.44
N ALA A 125 11.12 -3.78 14.11
CA ALA A 125 11.14 -3.45 15.53
C ALA A 125 10.42 -2.14 15.86
N ASN A 126 10.43 -1.16 14.95
CA ASN A 126 9.82 0.15 15.17
C ASN A 126 8.39 0.26 14.66
N SER A 127 7.95 -0.60 13.75
CA SER A 127 6.57 -0.57 13.20
C SER A 127 5.48 -0.54 14.27
N PRO A 128 5.57 -1.31 15.40
CA PRO A 128 4.54 -1.29 16.44
C PRO A 128 4.41 0.03 17.19
N THR A 129 5.33 0.96 17.01
CA THR A 129 5.20 2.30 17.62
C THR A 129 4.12 3.16 16.95
N GLY A 130 3.75 2.85 15.70
CA GLY A 130 2.75 3.58 14.93
C GLY A 130 1.64 2.73 14.32
N LEU A 131 1.80 1.41 14.33
CA LEU A 131 0.89 0.46 13.68
C LEU A 131 0.48 -0.63 14.67
N CYS A 132 -0.73 -1.14 14.54
CA CYS A 132 -1.11 -2.37 15.21
C CYS A 132 -0.30 -3.54 14.62
N PRO A 133 0.21 -4.47 15.45
CA PRO A 133 0.99 -5.63 14.96
C PRO A 133 0.25 -6.45 13.90
N GLU A 134 -1.05 -6.65 14.06
CA GLU A 134 -1.90 -7.42 13.14
C GLU A 134 -2.08 -6.72 11.77
N GLN A 135 -1.89 -5.42 11.73
CA GLN A 135 -2.01 -4.59 10.53
C GLN A 135 -0.69 -4.45 9.77
N SER A 136 0.42 -4.63 10.48
CA SER A 136 1.77 -4.31 10.03
C SER A 136 2.35 -5.43 9.16
N ALA A 137 2.34 -5.26 7.84
CA ALA A 137 2.92 -6.21 6.90
C ALA A 137 4.45 -6.09 6.87
N ILE A 138 5.13 -7.15 7.26
CA ILE A 138 6.59 -7.24 7.28
C ILE A 138 7.04 -8.26 6.23
N TRP A 139 7.88 -7.80 5.32
CA TRP A 139 8.41 -8.63 4.26
C TRP A 139 9.53 -9.55 4.75
N SER A 140 9.50 -10.79 4.26
CA SER A 140 10.61 -11.73 4.34
C SER A 140 11.07 -12.05 2.92
N TYR A 141 12.33 -11.81 2.64
CA TYR A 141 12.97 -12.02 1.33
C TYR A 141 14.10 -13.05 1.45
N PRO A 142 13.81 -14.35 1.61
CA PRO A 142 14.88 -15.35 1.62
C PRO A 142 15.56 -15.39 0.25
N LEU A 143 16.88 -15.37 0.26
CA LEU A 143 17.72 -15.40 -0.94
C LEU A 143 18.37 -16.76 -1.13
N THR A 144 18.55 -17.18 -2.37
CA THR A 144 19.20 -18.45 -2.72
C THR A 144 20.65 -18.50 -2.25
N GLU A 145 21.33 -17.35 -2.27
CA GLU A 145 22.73 -17.16 -1.87
C GLU A 145 22.88 -16.97 -0.38
N GLY A 146 21.77 -16.81 0.35
CA GLY A 146 21.77 -16.60 1.79
C GLY A 146 22.18 -17.85 2.56
N ASP A 147 22.90 -17.66 3.66
CA ASP A 147 23.16 -18.73 4.59
C ASP A 147 21.95 -18.97 5.52
N ARG A 148 22.05 -20.00 6.36
CA ARG A 148 20.96 -20.35 7.27
C ARG A 148 20.63 -19.24 8.26
N GLU A 149 21.63 -18.54 8.78
CA GLU A 149 21.42 -17.43 9.72
C GLU A 149 20.65 -16.28 9.07
N GLU A 150 20.99 -15.94 7.82
CA GLU A 150 20.25 -14.93 7.05
C GLU A 150 18.78 -15.29 6.89
N VAL A 151 18.49 -16.54 6.51
CA VAL A 151 17.09 -16.99 6.31
C VAL A 151 16.34 -16.97 7.65
N VAL A 152 16.93 -17.46 8.73
CA VAL A 152 16.33 -17.43 10.07
C VAL A 152 16.08 -16.00 10.52
N PHE A 153 17.05 -15.12 10.36
CA PHE A 153 16.94 -13.71 10.75
C PHE A 153 15.81 -13.02 9.98
N ASN A 154 15.77 -13.22 8.68
CA ASN A 154 14.73 -12.68 7.78
C ASN A 154 13.34 -13.12 8.21
N MET A 155 13.15 -14.42 8.47
CA MET A 155 11.86 -14.96 8.94
C MET A 155 11.49 -14.46 10.33
N VAL A 156 12.44 -14.39 11.27
CA VAL A 156 12.19 -13.88 12.63
C VAL A 156 11.71 -12.44 12.60
N ASN A 157 12.29 -11.58 11.75
CA ASN A 157 11.79 -10.21 11.57
C ASN A 157 10.31 -10.19 11.18
N ALA A 158 9.94 -11.03 10.21
CA ALA A 158 8.56 -11.09 9.73
C ALA A 158 7.60 -11.70 10.78
N MET A 159 8.05 -12.67 11.57
CA MET A 159 7.25 -13.32 12.62
C MET A 159 6.92 -12.40 13.80
N LEU A 160 7.61 -11.27 13.94
CA LEU A 160 7.27 -10.28 14.98
C LEU A 160 5.91 -9.61 14.73
N LEU A 161 5.44 -9.60 13.48
CA LEU A 161 4.24 -8.91 13.05
C LEU A 161 3.45 -9.78 12.04
N ARG A 162 2.86 -9.18 10.99
CA ARG A 162 2.18 -9.92 9.94
C ARG A 162 3.18 -10.36 8.87
N ILE A 163 3.34 -11.65 8.68
CA ILE A 163 4.32 -12.22 7.75
C ILE A 163 3.85 -12.00 6.30
N HIS A 164 4.70 -11.33 5.52
CA HIS A 164 4.59 -11.28 4.06
C HIS A 164 5.84 -11.89 3.43
N GLN A 165 5.73 -13.11 2.96
CA GLN A 165 6.83 -13.76 2.27
C GLN A 165 6.87 -13.34 0.81
N SER A 166 8.04 -12.94 0.33
CA SER A 166 8.25 -12.42 -1.02
C SER A 166 9.59 -12.85 -1.59
N GLY A 167 9.97 -12.28 -2.74
CA GLY A 167 11.22 -12.60 -3.43
C GLY A 167 11.06 -13.73 -4.44
N HIS A 168 12.18 -14.32 -4.84
CA HIS A 168 12.23 -15.39 -5.84
C HIS A 168 11.98 -16.78 -5.22
N LEU A 169 10.82 -16.98 -4.60
CA LEU A 169 10.49 -18.21 -3.85
C LEU A 169 10.69 -19.50 -4.66
N VAL A 170 10.47 -19.45 -5.98
CA VAL A 170 10.67 -20.62 -6.88
C VAL A 170 12.13 -21.02 -6.99
N SER A 171 13.06 -20.09 -6.82
CA SER A 171 14.49 -20.35 -6.87
C SER A 171 15.12 -20.66 -5.51
N VAL A 172 14.40 -20.45 -4.42
CA VAL A 172 14.86 -20.77 -3.06
C VAL A 172 14.71 -22.27 -2.80
N SER A 173 15.73 -22.93 -2.25
CA SER A 173 15.68 -24.35 -1.96
C SER A 173 14.62 -24.66 -0.89
N TYR A 174 14.08 -25.88 -0.92
CA TYR A 174 13.11 -26.35 0.07
C TYR A 174 13.62 -26.20 1.51
N THR A 175 14.92 -26.40 1.73
CA THR A 175 15.56 -26.24 3.05
C THR A 175 15.44 -24.80 3.59
N HIS A 176 15.41 -23.79 2.71
CA HIS A 176 15.22 -22.39 3.09
C HIS A 176 13.76 -22.04 3.40
N LEU A 177 12.81 -22.80 2.86
CA LEU A 177 11.37 -22.53 3.01
C LEU A 177 10.73 -23.29 4.20
N THR A 178 11.45 -24.24 4.78
CA THR A 178 10.91 -25.16 5.83
C THR A 178 11.62 -25.03 7.17
N LEU A 179 11.99 -23.83 7.53
CA LEU A 179 12.60 -23.54 8.85
C LEU A 179 11.60 -23.55 9.98
#